data_a6fcec0365ff027eb1f96c21e6c70ca2
#
_entry.id   a6fcec0365ff027eb1f96c21e6c70ca2
#
_cell.length_a   1.000
_cell.length_b   1.000
_cell.length_c   1.000
_cell.angle_alpha   90.00
_cell.angle_beta   90.00
_cell.angle_gamma   90.00
#
_symmetry.space_group_name_H-M   'P 1'
#
loop_
_entity.id
_entity.type
_entity.pdbx_description
1 polymer ?
#
loop_
_entity_poly.entity_id
_entity_poly.type
_entity_poly.pdbx_seq_one_letter_code
_entity_poly.pdbx_strand_id
1 'polypeptide(L)'
;FRPSTLNHRETTKKMLAFGSRVFIASAIYLVNTYTDTLLIGYLLTETDVGRYAVAIMIARVAFLSLPGSISTVNYPAISEYYSKGLTSAVEAIINRSIRYCLALLSMMGLVLIYLAGTIIEILFGPSYLPAVPAFIVLIYGMIVFGAVSSVGPSLSAMNRPGLSSQVNILVAGANVALDLVLIPLFGITGAA
;
A
#
# COMPACT_ATOMS: atom_id res chain seq x y z
N PHE A 1 -12.26 -41.59 -11.97
CA PHE A 1 -11.90 -40.30 -12.61
C PHE A 1 -11.88 -40.52 -14.11
N ARG A 2 -12.90 -40.12 -14.86
CA ARG A 2 -12.86 -40.08 -16.33
C ARG A 2 -12.23 -38.74 -16.69
N PRO A 3 -11.11 -38.70 -17.45
CA PRO A 3 -10.63 -37.45 -18.03
C PRO A 3 -11.71 -36.96 -19.02
N SER A 4 -12.46 -35.92 -18.65
CA SER A 4 -13.31 -35.20 -19.59
C SER A 4 -12.39 -34.71 -20.73
N THR A 5 -12.80 -34.90 -21.96
CA THR A 5 -12.12 -34.39 -23.15
C THR A 5 -12.00 -32.88 -23.01
N LEU A 6 -10.86 -32.44 -22.46
CA LEU A 6 -10.53 -31.04 -22.30
C LEU A 6 -10.43 -30.45 -23.70
N ASN A 7 -11.39 -29.64 -24.09
CA ASN A 7 -11.28 -28.84 -25.28
C ASN A 7 -10.15 -27.82 -25.07
N HIS A 8 -8.93 -28.23 -25.43
CA HIS A 8 -7.71 -27.43 -25.21
C HIS A 8 -7.87 -25.97 -25.67
N ARG A 9 -8.58 -25.74 -26.77
CA ARG A 9 -8.80 -24.40 -27.32
C ARG A 9 -9.70 -23.54 -26.41
N GLU A 10 -10.71 -24.13 -25.81
CA GLU A 10 -11.60 -23.42 -24.89
C GLU A 10 -10.93 -23.14 -23.55
N THR A 11 -10.18 -24.11 -23.04
CA THR A 11 -9.39 -23.97 -21.82
C THR A 11 -8.32 -22.90 -21.99
N THR A 12 -7.59 -22.88 -23.11
CA THR A 12 -6.59 -21.85 -23.42
C THR A 12 -7.23 -20.46 -23.51
N LYS A 13 -8.39 -20.30 -24.15
CA LYS A 13 -9.12 -19.02 -24.18
C LYS A 13 -9.51 -18.54 -22.78
N LYS A 14 -10.02 -19.43 -21.94
CA LYS A 14 -10.38 -19.09 -20.55
C LYS A 14 -9.13 -18.70 -19.74
N MET A 15 -8.02 -19.41 -19.90
CA MET A 15 -6.76 -19.09 -19.24
C MET A 15 -6.18 -17.74 -19.71
N LEU A 16 -6.21 -17.46 -21.02
CA LEU A 16 -5.76 -16.18 -21.55
C LEU A 16 -6.65 -15.01 -21.09
N ALA A 17 -7.98 -15.20 -21.08
CA ALA A 17 -8.90 -14.19 -20.59
C ALA A 17 -8.75 -13.94 -19.06
N PHE A 18 -8.46 -14.96 -18.29
CA PHE A 18 -8.14 -14.82 -16.86
C PHE A 18 -6.78 -14.16 -16.67
N GLY A 19 -5.74 -14.65 -17.37
CA GLY A 19 -4.38 -14.12 -17.29
C GLY A 19 -4.28 -12.65 -17.69
N SER A 20 -5.01 -12.24 -18.75
CA SER A 20 -5.04 -10.82 -19.16
C SER A 20 -5.65 -9.91 -18.10
N ARG A 21 -6.70 -10.35 -17.39
CA ARG A 21 -7.29 -9.59 -16.29
C ARG A 21 -6.33 -9.46 -15.11
N VAL A 22 -5.65 -10.55 -14.75
CA VAL A 22 -4.64 -10.54 -13.69
C VAL A 22 -3.46 -9.66 -14.08
N PHE A 23 -3.00 -9.74 -15.34
CA PHE A 23 -1.92 -8.89 -15.85
C PHE A 23 -2.28 -7.41 -15.78
N ILE A 24 -3.47 -7.02 -16.24
CA ILE A 24 -3.93 -5.62 -16.17
C ILE A 24 -4.00 -5.15 -14.71
N ALA A 25 -4.55 -5.96 -13.82
CA ALA A 25 -4.62 -5.61 -12.39
C ALA A 25 -3.22 -5.44 -11.78
N SER A 26 -2.27 -6.32 -12.13
CA SER A 26 -0.88 -6.22 -11.69
C SER A 26 -0.17 -5.01 -12.28
N ALA A 27 -0.41 -4.70 -13.55
CA ALA A 27 0.16 -3.52 -14.20
C ALA A 27 -0.34 -2.23 -13.55
N ILE A 28 -1.65 -2.12 -13.26
CA ILE A 28 -2.22 -0.98 -12.52
C ILE A 28 -1.60 -0.86 -11.13
N TYR A 29 -1.42 -1.97 -10.42
CA TYR A 29 -0.76 -1.99 -9.12
C TYR A 29 0.68 -1.49 -9.19
N LEU A 30 1.47 -1.95 -10.19
CA LEU A 30 2.85 -1.50 -10.40
C LEU A 30 2.92 -0.02 -10.73
N VAL A 31 2.08 0.47 -11.64
CA VAL A 31 1.98 1.89 -11.97
C VAL A 31 1.70 2.69 -10.70
N ASN A 32 0.67 2.33 -9.94
CA ASN A 32 0.31 3.04 -8.71
C ASN A 32 1.44 3.00 -7.65
N THR A 33 2.20 1.90 -7.58
CA THR A 33 3.29 1.73 -6.61
C THR A 33 4.51 2.57 -6.94
N TYR A 34 4.77 2.82 -8.23
CA TYR A 34 5.99 3.49 -8.69
C TYR A 34 5.74 4.86 -9.32
N THR A 35 4.49 5.34 -9.35
CA THR A 35 4.13 6.63 -9.96
C THR A 35 4.91 7.77 -9.34
N ASP A 36 4.98 7.85 -8.01
CA ASP A 36 5.73 8.89 -7.30
C ASP A 36 7.19 8.91 -7.75
N THR A 37 7.84 7.73 -7.79
CA THR A 37 9.23 7.59 -8.21
C THR A 37 9.44 7.98 -9.69
N LEU A 38 8.49 7.62 -10.55
CA LEU A 38 8.54 7.97 -11.98
C LEU A 38 8.35 9.48 -12.17
N LEU A 39 7.42 10.10 -11.44
CA LEU A 39 7.20 11.54 -11.51
C LEU A 39 8.39 12.32 -10.95
N ILE A 40 9.02 11.86 -9.87
CA ILE A 40 10.27 12.45 -9.35
C ILE A 40 11.36 12.36 -10.42
N GLY A 41 11.52 11.21 -11.09
CA GLY A 41 12.52 11.02 -12.14
C GLY A 41 12.27 11.88 -13.38
N TYR A 42 11.02 12.22 -13.66
CA TYR A 42 10.67 13.10 -14.77
C TYR A 42 10.78 14.60 -14.44
N LEU A 43 10.40 15.00 -13.22
CA LEU A 43 10.28 16.40 -12.80
C LEU A 43 11.53 16.92 -12.08
N LEU A 44 12.33 16.04 -11.45
CA LEU A 44 13.50 16.39 -10.65
C LEU A 44 14.76 15.70 -11.19
N THR A 45 15.70 15.33 -10.30
CA THR A 45 16.99 14.73 -10.66
C THR A 45 17.09 13.25 -10.28
N GLU A 46 18.01 12.52 -10.91
CA GLU A 46 18.30 11.12 -10.54
C GLU A 46 18.73 10.97 -9.07
N THR A 47 19.43 11.97 -8.54
CA THR A 47 19.82 12.02 -7.13
C THR A 47 18.59 12.09 -6.21
N ASP A 48 17.54 12.82 -6.61
CA ASP A 48 16.30 12.94 -5.85
C ASP A 48 15.50 11.65 -5.89
N VAL A 49 15.52 10.95 -7.03
CA VAL A 49 14.95 9.58 -7.12
C VAL A 49 15.62 8.64 -6.11
N GLY A 50 16.96 8.67 -6.04
CA GLY A 50 17.71 7.86 -5.08
C GLY A 50 17.39 8.20 -3.63
N ARG A 51 17.28 9.48 -3.28
CA ARG A 51 16.90 9.95 -1.94
C ARG A 51 15.48 9.53 -1.57
N TYR A 52 14.52 9.69 -2.48
CA TYR A 52 13.14 9.26 -2.25
C TYR A 52 13.04 7.74 -2.11
N ALA A 53 13.76 6.99 -2.95
CA ALA A 53 13.77 5.52 -2.90
C ALA A 53 14.24 4.99 -1.53
N VAL A 54 15.24 5.61 -0.93
CA VAL A 54 15.71 5.27 0.43
C VAL A 54 14.61 5.56 1.45
N ALA A 55 14.01 6.74 1.41
CA ALA A 55 12.96 7.12 2.35
C ALA A 55 11.75 6.18 2.29
N ILE A 56 11.22 5.92 1.09
CA ILE A 56 10.04 5.07 0.89
C ILE A 56 10.34 3.60 1.21
N MET A 57 11.55 3.09 0.94
CA MET A 57 11.96 1.73 1.26
C MET A 57 11.92 1.47 2.78
N ILE A 58 12.52 2.36 3.57
CA ILE A 58 12.52 2.23 5.04
C ILE A 58 11.09 2.32 5.56
N ALA A 59 10.31 3.30 5.09
CA ALA A 59 8.92 3.49 5.50
C ALA A 59 8.07 2.25 5.20
N ARG A 60 8.15 1.68 4.01
CA ARG A 60 7.39 0.48 3.63
C ARG A 60 7.76 -0.74 4.48
N VAL A 61 9.03 -1.02 4.66
CA VAL A 61 9.49 -2.16 5.47
C VAL A 61 8.98 -2.04 6.91
N ALA A 62 9.07 -0.86 7.50
CA ALA A 62 8.63 -0.63 8.87
C ALA A 62 7.10 -0.71 9.03
N PHE A 63 6.32 -0.12 8.12
CA PHE A 63 4.89 0.13 8.34
C PHE A 63 3.93 -0.84 7.66
N LEU A 64 4.36 -1.71 6.73
CA LEU A 64 3.44 -2.61 6.01
C LEU A 64 3.41 -4.05 6.55
N SER A 65 4.43 -4.49 7.26
CA SER A 65 4.50 -5.87 7.78
C SER A 65 3.43 -6.17 8.84
N LEU A 66 3.24 -5.27 9.80
CA LEU A 66 2.26 -5.43 10.88
C LEU A 66 0.80 -5.41 10.36
N PRO A 67 0.36 -4.41 9.57
CA PRO A 67 -0.98 -4.40 8.99
C PRO A 67 -1.29 -5.61 8.12
N GLY A 68 -0.33 -6.06 7.33
CA GLY A 68 -0.46 -7.25 6.50
C GLY A 68 -0.73 -8.52 7.31
N SER A 69 -0.01 -8.69 8.41
CA SER A 69 -0.21 -9.83 9.34
C SER A 69 -1.60 -9.80 9.96
N ILE A 70 -2.04 -8.64 10.45
CA ILE A 70 -3.38 -8.46 11.05
C ILE A 70 -4.48 -8.71 10.01
N SER A 71 -4.32 -8.21 8.80
CA SER A 71 -5.26 -8.44 7.69
C SER A 71 -5.43 -9.93 7.37
N THR A 72 -4.33 -10.68 7.35
CA THR A 72 -4.33 -12.13 7.08
C THR A 72 -5.13 -12.90 8.12
N VAL A 73 -5.01 -12.52 9.40
CA VAL A 73 -5.76 -13.16 10.51
C VAL A 73 -7.23 -12.74 10.49
N ASN A 74 -7.53 -11.49 10.17
CA ASN A 74 -8.88 -10.96 10.18
C ASN A 74 -9.74 -11.47 9.03
N TYR A 75 -9.16 -11.75 7.88
CA TYR A 75 -9.88 -12.11 6.66
C TYR A 75 -10.85 -13.28 6.85
N PRO A 76 -10.44 -14.46 7.36
CA PRO A 76 -11.35 -15.58 7.57
C PRO A 76 -12.42 -15.28 8.62
N ALA A 77 -12.07 -14.60 9.71
CA ALA A 77 -13.02 -14.23 10.75
C ALA A 77 -14.13 -13.29 10.24
N ILE A 78 -13.75 -12.27 9.47
CA ILE A 78 -14.70 -11.34 8.85
C ILE A 78 -15.62 -12.08 7.87
N SER A 79 -15.06 -12.96 7.03
CA SER A 79 -15.85 -13.75 6.08
C SER A 79 -16.86 -14.66 6.78
N GLU A 80 -16.46 -15.31 7.87
CA GLU A 80 -17.32 -16.19 8.65
C GLU A 80 -18.46 -15.40 9.34
N TYR A 81 -18.13 -14.33 10.07
CA TYR A 81 -19.15 -13.54 10.77
C TYR A 81 -20.10 -12.84 9.81
N TYR A 82 -19.60 -12.36 8.69
CA TYR A 82 -20.42 -11.72 7.67
C TYR A 82 -21.42 -12.73 7.05
N SER A 83 -20.97 -13.95 6.75
CA SER A 83 -21.84 -15.02 6.21
C SER A 83 -22.96 -15.44 7.17
N LYS A 84 -22.73 -15.31 8.49
CA LYS A 84 -23.70 -15.54 9.55
C LYS A 84 -24.62 -14.34 9.85
N GLY A 85 -24.46 -13.23 9.14
CA GLY A 85 -25.22 -12.00 9.36
C GLY A 85 -24.85 -11.23 10.64
N LEU A 86 -23.71 -11.57 11.28
CA LEU A 86 -23.22 -10.95 12.52
C LEU A 86 -22.44 -9.65 12.21
N THR A 87 -23.12 -8.65 11.67
CA THR A 87 -22.49 -7.39 11.24
C THR A 87 -21.83 -6.62 12.37
N SER A 88 -22.39 -6.67 13.58
CA SER A 88 -21.79 -6.03 14.76
C SER A 88 -20.42 -6.63 15.15
N ALA A 89 -20.26 -7.95 14.98
CA ALA A 89 -18.98 -8.61 15.20
C ALA A 89 -17.94 -8.21 14.14
N VAL A 90 -18.35 -8.10 12.89
CA VAL A 90 -17.51 -7.62 11.79
C VAL A 90 -17.03 -6.19 12.08
N GLU A 91 -17.94 -5.30 12.46
CA GLU A 91 -17.62 -3.91 12.79
C GLU A 91 -16.66 -3.82 13.98
N ALA A 92 -16.87 -4.64 15.01
CA ALA A 92 -16.00 -4.70 16.18
C ALA A 92 -14.56 -5.14 15.81
N ILE A 93 -14.39 -6.12 14.91
CA ILE A 93 -13.07 -6.55 14.41
C ILE A 93 -12.40 -5.40 13.65
N ILE A 94 -13.10 -4.77 12.72
CA ILE A 94 -12.58 -3.67 11.92
C ILE A 94 -12.12 -2.51 12.81
N ASN A 95 -12.97 -2.03 13.70
CA ASN A 95 -12.67 -0.91 14.59
C ASN A 95 -11.52 -1.21 15.54
N ARG A 96 -11.46 -2.42 16.07
CA ARG A 96 -10.37 -2.86 16.96
C ARG A 96 -9.05 -2.94 16.21
N SER A 97 -9.04 -3.48 15.00
CA SER A 97 -7.83 -3.60 14.17
C SER A 97 -7.26 -2.24 13.79
N ILE A 98 -8.10 -1.32 13.32
CA ILE A 98 -7.67 0.05 13.00
C ILE A 98 -7.09 0.73 14.23
N ARG A 99 -7.76 0.64 15.38
CA ARG A 99 -7.32 1.29 16.62
C ARG A 99 -5.97 0.76 17.10
N TYR A 100 -5.77 -0.56 17.13
CA TYR A 100 -4.52 -1.15 17.54
C TYR A 100 -3.39 -0.88 16.55
N CYS A 101 -3.66 -0.99 15.24
CA CYS A 101 -2.68 -0.62 14.23
C CYS A 101 -2.28 0.84 14.37
N LEU A 102 -3.24 1.76 14.49
CA LEU A 102 -2.95 3.18 14.63
C LEU A 102 -2.08 3.46 15.86
N ALA A 103 -2.41 2.86 17.02
CA ALA A 103 -1.63 3.04 18.24
C ALA A 103 -0.20 2.51 18.10
N LEU A 104 -0.03 1.27 17.61
CA LEU A 104 1.29 0.65 17.46
C LEU A 104 2.14 1.35 16.41
N LEU A 105 1.55 1.68 15.24
CA LEU A 105 2.26 2.38 14.18
C LEU A 105 2.63 3.81 14.58
N SER A 106 1.79 4.50 15.36
CA SER A 106 2.12 5.83 15.90
C SER A 106 3.29 5.78 16.87
N MET A 107 3.32 4.80 17.76
CA MET A 107 4.43 4.61 18.69
C MET A 107 5.73 4.32 17.93
N MET A 108 5.69 3.43 16.95
CA MET A 108 6.83 3.12 16.10
C MET A 108 7.26 4.34 15.27
N GLY A 109 6.29 5.09 14.73
CA GLY A 109 6.54 6.30 13.95
C GLY A 109 7.27 7.37 14.76
N LEU A 110 6.89 7.60 16.01
CA LEU A 110 7.59 8.55 16.90
C LEU A 110 9.07 8.18 17.09
N VAL A 111 9.35 6.89 17.30
CA VAL A 111 10.73 6.39 17.43
C VAL A 111 11.50 6.59 16.12
N LEU A 112 10.89 6.28 14.98
CA LEU A 112 11.54 6.43 13.68
C LEU A 112 11.75 7.89 13.29
N ILE A 113 10.84 8.79 13.63
CA ILE A 113 11.01 10.24 13.43
C ILE A 113 12.20 10.75 14.25
N TYR A 114 12.30 10.35 15.52
CA TYR A 114 13.42 10.73 16.39
C TYR A 114 14.77 10.24 15.86
N LEU A 115 14.81 9.01 15.32
CA LEU A 115 16.02 8.37 14.82
C LEU A 115 16.24 8.58 13.31
N ALA A 116 15.38 9.34 12.60
CA ALA A 116 15.36 9.42 11.15
C ALA A 116 16.72 9.76 10.52
N GLY A 117 17.38 10.80 11.02
CA GLY A 117 18.70 11.21 10.55
C GLY A 117 19.75 10.14 10.78
N THR A 118 19.80 9.59 11.99
CA THR A 118 20.77 8.55 12.39
C THR A 118 20.60 7.28 11.56
N ILE A 119 19.36 6.84 11.35
CA ILE A 119 19.07 5.63 10.55
C ILE A 119 19.54 5.82 9.10
N ILE A 120 19.18 6.95 8.47
CA ILE A 120 19.56 7.23 7.09
C ILE A 120 21.09 7.37 6.96
N GLU A 121 21.74 8.05 7.88
CA GLU A 121 23.18 8.25 7.86
C GLU A 121 23.95 6.94 8.02
N ILE A 122 23.55 6.08 8.97
CA ILE A 122 24.23 4.80 9.23
C ILE A 122 24.03 3.81 8.07
N LEU A 123 22.82 3.75 7.49
CA LEU A 123 22.49 2.75 6.48
C LEU A 123 22.93 3.16 5.06
N PHE A 124 22.89 4.46 4.74
CA PHE A 124 23.07 4.96 3.38
C PHE A 124 24.16 6.04 3.25
N GLY A 125 24.62 6.55 4.38
CA GLY A 125 25.66 7.58 4.42
C GLY A 125 25.12 9.02 4.42
N PRO A 126 26.01 10.01 4.68
CA PRO A 126 25.61 11.42 4.88
C PRO A 126 25.02 12.07 3.62
N SER A 127 25.32 11.56 2.43
CA SER A 127 24.77 12.07 1.16
C SER A 127 23.24 11.92 1.04
N TYR A 128 22.64 11.03 1.85
CA TYR A 128 21.21 10.79 1.86
C TYR A 128 20.47 11.54 2.96
N LEU A 129 21.14 12.32 3.82
CA LEU A 129 20.48 13.14 4.85
C LEU A 129 19.41 14.10 4.30
N PRO A 130 19.52 14.66 3.08
CA PRO A 130 18.42 15.44 2.51
C PRO A 130 17.10 14.68 2.28
N ALA A 131 17.10 13.35 2.41
CA ALA A 131 15.89 12.54 2.37
C ALA A 131 15.09 12.56 3.69
N VAL A 132 15.66 13.02 4.80
CA VAL A 132 15.04 13.02 6.14
C VAL A 132 13.67 13.73 6.16
N PRO A 133 13.50 14.94 5.59
CA PRO A 133 12.19 15.58 5.57
C PRO A 133 11.12 14.76 4.86
N ALA A 134 11.42 14.21 3.69
CA ALA A 134 10.52 13.34 2.95
C ALA A 134 10.19 12.06 3.74
N PHE A 135 11.19 11.46 4.40
CA PHE A 135 10.99 10.29 5.26
C PHE A 135 10.03 10.57 6.41
N ILE A 136 10.14 11.73 7.06
CA ILE A 136 9.24 12.11 8.16
C ILE A 136 7.79 12.27 7.65
N VAL A 137 7.58 12.91 6.50
CA VAL A 137 6.25 13.04 5.90
C VAL A 137 5.68 11.67 5.54
N LEU A 138 6.49 10.81 4.92
CA LEU A 138 6.11 9.42 4.63
C LEU A 138 5.69 8.64 5.88
N ILE A 139 6.35 8.82 7.01
CA ILE A 139 5.97 8.16 8.27
C ILE A 139 4.54 8.54 8.66
N TYR A 140 4.16 9.82 8.62
CA TYR A 140 2.79 10.23 8.93
C TYR A 140 1.76 9.59 7.97
N GLY A 141 2.03 9.61 6.68
CA GLY A 141 1.19 8.96 5.67
C GLY A 141 1.08 7.45 5.91
N MET A 142 2.20 6.79 6.20
CA MET A 142 2.25 5.34 6.42
C MET A 142 1.55 4.88 7.70
N ILE A 143 1.49 5.70 8.76
CA ILE A 143 0.71 5.40 9.96
C ILE A 143 -0.77 5.27 9.59
N VAL A 144 -1.32 6.25 8.88
CA VAL A 144 -2.72 6.25 8.46
C VAL A 144 -2.99 5.14 7.44
N PHE A 145 -2.16 5.06 6.41
CA PHE A 145 -2.27 4.04 5.37
C PHE A 145 -2.17 2.62 5.94
N GLY A 146 -1.20 2.37 6.81
CA GLY A 146 -1.02 1.07 7.47
C GLY A 146 -2.23 0.68 8.33
N ALA A 147 -2.78 1.63 9.12
CA ALA A 147 -3.96 1.37 9.92
C ALA A 147 -5.17 0.96 9.05
N VAL A 148 -5.42 1.66 7.94
CA VAL A 148 -6.48 1.32 6.98
C VAL A 148 -6.19 0.02 6.25
N SER A 149 -4.95 -0.25 5.89
CA SER A 149 -4.52 -1.48 5.20
C SER A 149 -4.75 -2.74 6.03
N SER A 150 -4.79 -2.64 7.37
CA SER A 150 -5.08 -3.78 8.25
C SER A 150 -6.48 -4.38 8.03
N VAL A 151 -7.38 -3.63 7.41
CA VAL A 151 -8.76 -4.04 7.09
C VAL A 151 -9.06 -3.96 5.59
N GLY A 152 -8.09 -3.60 4.76
CA GLY A 152 -8.26 -3.43 3.32
C GLY A 152 -8.97 -4.61 2.63
N PRO A 153 -8.58 -5.88 2.86
CA PRO A 153 -9.24 -7.05 2.29
C PRO A 153 -10.63 -7.35 2.83
N SER A 154 -11.13 -6.62 3.85
CA SER A 154 -12.45 -6.87 4.46
C SER A 154 -13.60 -6.77 3.45
N LEU A 155 -13.51 -5.83 2.49
CA LEU A 155 -14.51 -5.72 1.42
C LEU A 155 -14.56 -6.98 0.54
N SER A 156 -13.41 -7.59 0.28
CA SER A 156 -13.33 -8.86 -0.45
C SER A 156 -13.85 -10.03 0.40
N ALA A 157 -13.56 -10.03 1.72
CA ALA A 157 -14.10 -11.01 2.67
C ALA A 157 -15.63 -10.93 2.78
N MET A 158 -16.22 -9.75 2.59
CA MET A 158 -17.66 -9.51 2.52
C MET A 158 -18.25 -9.70 1.11
N ASN A 159 -17.50 -10.30 0.19
CA ASN A 159 -17.88 -10.53 -1.21
C ASN A 159 -18.23 -9.25 -2.01
N ARG A 160 -17.56 -8.13 -1.70
CA ARG A 160 -17.74 -6.83 -2.38
C ARG A 160 -16.42 -6.28 -2.97
N PRO A 161 -15.68 -7.06 -3.79
CA PRO A 161 -14.37 -6.63 -4.31
C PRO A 161 -14.46 -5.42 -5.26
N GLY A 162 -15.61 -5.21 -5.90
CA GLY A 162 -15.81 -4.07 -6.80
C GLY A 162 -15.71 -2.71 -6.12
N LEU A 163 -16.17 -2.60 -4.87
CA LEU A 163 -16.04 -1.37 -4.08
C LEU A 163 -14.57 -1.07 -3.75
N SER A 164 -13.79 -2.11 -3.42
CA SER A 164 -12.35 -1.96 -3.18
C SER A 164 -11.62 -1.43 -4.41
N SER A 165 -11.97 -1.94 -5.60
CA SER A 165 -11.37 -1.48 -6.85
C SER A 165 -11.70 -0.01 -7.15
N GLN A 166 -12.94 0.42 -6.94
CA GLN A 166 -13.35 1.82 -7.14
C GLN A 166 -12.59 2.78 -6.22
N VAL A 167 -12.48 2.43 -4.94
CA VAL A 167 -11.71 3.23 -3.97
C VAL A 167 -10.25 3.33 -4.38
N ASN A 168 -9.63 2.21 -4.78
CA ASN A 168 -8.23 2.20 -5.21
C ASN A 168 -7.98 3.08 -6.44
N ILE A 169 -8.88 3.07 -7.43
CA ILE A 169 -8.77 3.92 -8.62
C ILE A 169 -8.87 5.40 -8.23
N LEU A 170 -9.81 5.75 -7.36
CA LEU A 170 -10.00 7.13 -6.90
C LEU A 170 -8.78 7.63 -6.13
N VAL A 171 -8.25 6.81 -5.21
CA VAL A 171 -7.04 7.13 -4.44
C VAL A 171 -5.83 7.28 -5.37
N ALA A 172 -5.65 6.37 -6.33
CA ALA A 172 -4.56 6.46 -7.29
C ALA A 172 -4.64 7.73 -8.14
N GLY A 173 -5.84 8.09 -8.61
CA GLY A 173 -6.05 9.32 -9.37
C GLY A 173 -5.78 10.59 -8.55
N ALA A 174 -6.19 10.59 -7.28
CA ALA A 174 -5.92 11.70 -6.36
C ALA A 174 -4.42 11.83 -6.05
N ASN A 175 -3.72 10.69 -5.84
CA ASN A 175 -2.28 10.68 -5.61
C ASN A 175 -1.52 11.29 -6.80
N VAL A 176 -1.78 10.81 -8.03
CA VAL A 176 -1.15 11.37 -9.25
C VAL A 176 -1.42 12.89 -9.39
N ALA A 177 -2.65 13.33 -9.13
CA ALA A 177 -3.00 14.73 -9.24
C ALA A 177 -2.26 15.60 -8.19
N LEU A 178 -2.14 15.10 -6.97
CA LEU A 178 -1.39 15.77 -5.90
C LEU A 178 0.11 15.81 -6.22
N ASP A 179 0.68 14.71 -6.67
CA ASP A 179 2.10 14.63 -7.04
C ASP A 179 2.48 15.64 -8.12
N LEU A 180 1.66 15.77 -9.18
CA LEU A 180 1.91 16.72 -10.26
C LEU A 180 1.93 18.17 -9.77
N VAL A 181 1.24 18.49 -8.68
CA VAL A 181 1.23 19.81 -8.07
C VAL A 181 2.30 19.97 -7.00
N LEU A 182 2.46 18.97 -6.13
CA LEU A 182 3.30 19.07 -4.94
C LEU A 182 4.78 18.80 -5.23
N ILE A 183 5.11 17.91 -6.16
CA ILE A 183 6.51 17.62 -6.50
C ILE A 183 7.24 18.86 -7.04
N PRO A 184 6.68 19.65 -7.99
CA PRO A 184 7.35 20.88 -8.45
C PRO A 184 7.52 21.95 -7.37
N LEU A 185 6.63 21.98 -6.36
CA LEU A 185 6.64 22.99 -5.30
C LEU A 185 7.56 22.60 -4.13
N PHE A 186 7.55 21.33 -3.73
CA PHE A 186 8.21 20.85 -2.51
C PHE A 186 9.27 19.77 -2.76
N GLY A 187 9.58 19.46 -4.03
CA GLY A 187 10.53 18.40 -4.38
C GLY A 187 10.07 17.03 -3.91
N ILE A 188 11.02 16.20 -3.45
CA ILE A 188 10.74 14.84 -2.96
C ILE A 188 9.83 14.80 -1.74
N THR A 189 9.74 15.89 -0.96
CA THR A 189 8.82 16.01 0.18
C THR A 189 7.37 16.16 -0.30
N GLY A 190 7.17 16.70 -1.50
CA GLY A 190 5.86 16.82 -2.13
C GLY A 190 5.28 15.49 -2.63
N ALA A 191 6.15 14.50 -2.90
CA ALA A 191 5.76 13.14 -3.26
C ALA A 191 5.53 12.25 -2.03
N ALA A 192 5.86 12.72 -0.85
CA ALA A 192 5.80 11.98 0.41
C ALA A 192 4.47 12.21 1.14
#